data_7004ac3d568b8eb2766d1a415c104ec6
#
_entry.id   7004ac3d568b8eb2766d1a415c104ec6
#
_cell.length_a   1.000
_cell.length_b   1.000
_cell.length_c   1.000
_cell.angle_alpha   90.00
_cell.angle_beta   90.00
_cell.angle_gamma   90.00
#
_symmetry.space_group_name_H-M   'P 1'
#
loop_
_entity.id
_entity.type
_entity.pdbx_description
1 polymer ?
#
loop_
_entity_poly.entity_id
_entity_poly.type
_entity_poly.pdbx_seq_one_letter_code
_entity_poly.pdbx_strand_id
1 'polypeptide(L)'
;MIIKEQTIPVKDFNIENALSIEGHNDLFKEAIFFDLEHYVYKKPVCVGVFGSGYYDEKENTLKITQYMIENKFELKKILEWSKTYFLDLIKKKNKKYIITFSGNNDFTVINYLYNKYNINFKIEDYLKDVDLQKEYEKAMNTSIGLKNLECKFDIKRESEVISGSNLAKTFSKIMKDTEYFNRMPEEKKEKILLYNMQDVVSLFYIYVNWNKYIIPNEKKLNDEKKDSLNENCN
;
A
#
# COMPACT_ATOMS: atom_id res chain seq x y z
N MET A 1 7.92 20.59 1.32
CA MET A 1 7.63 19.14 1.30
C MET A 1 7.51 18.66 2.72
N ILE A 2 6.37 18.15 3.13
CA ILE A 2 6.21 17.50 4.43
C ILE A 2 6.91 16.14 4.40
N ILE A 3 7.60 15.84 5.50
CA ILE A 3 8.20 14.53 5.79
C ILE A 3 7.58 14.07 7.10
N LYS A 4 7.00 12.88 7.10
CA LYS A 4 6.42 12.30 8.31
C LYS A 4 6.94 10.88 8.48
N GLU A 5 7.55 10.63 9.63
CA GLU A 5 8.00 9.30 10.02
C GLU A 5 7.24 8.88 11.28
N GLN A 6 6.77 7.63 11.28
CA GLN A 6 5.97 7.10 12.37
C GLN A 6 6.40 5.67 12.69
N THR A 7 6.34 5.33 13.96
CA THR A 7 6.55 3.97 14.45
C THR A 7 5.26 3.49 15.10
N ILE A 8 4.66 2.43 14.56
CA ILE A 8 3.38 1.90 15.01
C ILE A 8 3.64 0.53 15.63
N PRO A 9 3.33 0.31 16.92
CA PRO A 9 3.40 -1.00 17.54
C PRO A 9 2.49 -1.99 16.81
N VAL A 10 3.03 -3.17 16.49
CA VAL A 10 2.27 -4.22 15.84
C VAL A 10 1.57 -5.06 16.89
N LYS A 11 0.26 -5.29 16.72
CA LYS A 11 -0.50 -6.22 17.56
C LYS A 11 -0.08 -7.65 17.25
N ASP A 12 -0.17 -8.51 18.25
CA ASP A 12 0.11 -9.93 18.07
C ASP A 12 -0.71 -10.54 16.94
N PHE A 13 -0.05 -11.30 16.09
CA PHE A 13 -0.64 -12.06 14.99
C PHE A 13 0.00 -13.44 14.89
N ASN A 14 -0.74 -14.40 14.35
CA ASN A 14 -0.21 -15.74 14.07
C ASN A 14 0.35 -15.75 12.64
N ILE A 15 1.63 -16.06 12.50
CA ILE A 15 2.32 -16.14 11.20
C ILE A 15 1.68 -17.17 10.24
N GLU A 16 1.04 -18.20 10.75
CA GLU A 16 0.31 -19.21 9.95
C GLU A 16 -0.89 -18.60 9.21
N ASN A 17 -1.41 -17.48 9.73
CA ASN A 17 -2.47 -16.73 9.08
C ASN A 17 -1.98 -15.81 7.96
N ALA A 18 -0.68 -15.61 7.81
CA ALA A 18 -0.15 -14.74 6.77
C ALA A 18 -0.34 -15.33 5.37
N LEU A 19 -0.45 -14.46 4.38
CA LEU A 19 -0.49 -14.84 2.97
C LEU A 19 0.74 -15.65 2.61
N SER A 20 0.54 -16.84 2.08
CA SER A 20 1.62 -17.68 1.58
C SER A 20 1.90 -17.37 0.12
N ILE A 21 3.10 -16.93 -0.18
CA ILE A 21 3.60 -16.72 -1.53
C ILE A 21 4.72 -17.72 -1.79
N GLU A 22 4.54 -18.57 -2.81
CA GLU A 22 5.52 -19.63 -3.16
C GLU A 22 5.88 -20.55 -1.97
N GLY A 23 4.92 -20.77 -1.06
CA GLY A 23 5.11 -21.63 0.11
C GLY A 23 5.72 -20.93 1.34
N HIS A 24 5.97 -19.62 1.26
CA HIS A 24 6.54 -18.83 2.36
C HIS A 24 5.50 -17.89 2.96
N ASN A 25 5.29 -17.97 4.28
CA ASN A 25 4.34 -17.12 5.03
C ASN A 25 5.00 -15.88 5.63
N ASP A 26 6.31 -15.79 5.64
CA ASP A 26 7.08 -14.77 6.35
C ASP A 26 7.69 -13.69 5.45
N LEU A 27 7.31 -13.65 4.17
CA LEU A 27 7.86 -12.66 3.22
C LEU A 27 7.60 -11.21 3.64
N PHE A 28 6.59 -10.94 4.47
CA PHE A 28 6.32 -9.61 5.01
C PHE A 28 7.52 -9.03 5.80
N LYS A 29 8.39 -9.89 6.36
CA LYS A 29 9.63 -9.47 7.04
C LYS A 29 10.63 -8.86 6.07
N GLU A 30 10.66 -9.32 4.84
CA GLU A 30 11.50 -8.83 3.74
C GLU A 30 10.75 -7.90 2.79
N ALA A 31 9.55 -7.45 3.17
CA ALA A 31 8.69 -6.64 2.32
C ALA A 31 8.71 -5.15 2.68
N ILE A 32 8.35 -4.36 1.67
CA ILE A 32 7.99 -2.96 1.77
C ILE A 32 6.50 -2.87 1.45
N PHE A 33 5.70 -2.21 2.27
CA PHE A 33 4.30 -1.89 2.04
C PHE A 33 4.24 -0.50 1.40
N PHE A 34 3.51 -0.35 0.30
CA PHE A 34 3.64 0.83 -0.53
C PHE A 34 2.30 1.28 -1.11
N ASP A 35 2.04 2.59 -1.05
CA ASP A 35 0.88 3.25 -1.62
C ASP A 35 1.21 4.68 -2.07
N LEU A 36 0.58 5.15 -3.15
CA LEU A 36 0.74 6.49 -3.70
C LEU A 36 -0.57 7.25 -3.80
N GLU A 37 -0.54 8.51 -3.38
CA GLU A 37 -1.54 9.47 -3.81
C GLU A 37 -0.97 10.32 -4.96
N HIS A 38 -1.63 10.29 -6.09
CA HIS A 38 -1.11 10.90 -7.31
C HIS A 38 -2.17 11.69 -8.10
N TYR A 39 -1.72 12.51 -9.02
CA TYR A 39 -2.58 13.21 -9.96
C TYR A 39 -2.18 12.88 -11.40
N VAL A 40 -3.19 12.44 -12.16
CA VAL A 40 -3.07 12.14 -13.59
C VAL A 40 -4.03 13.04 -14.37
N TYR A 41 -3.51 13.67 -15.41
CA TYR A 41 -4.29 14.38 -16.44
C TYR A 41 -3.70 14.06 -17.81
N LYS A 42 -4.37 13.20 -18.58
CA LYS A 42 -3.88 12.57 -19.83
C LYS A 42 -2.59 11.75 -19.63
N LYS A 43 -1.65 12.26 -18.86
CA LYS A 43 -0.39 11.61 -18.42
C LYS A 43 -0.17 11.88 -16.94
N PRO A 44 0.63 11.08 -16.23
CA PRO A 44 1.02 11.36 -14.86
C PRO A 44 1.62 12.77 -14.71
N VAL A 45 1.09 13.52 -13.75
CA VAL A 45 1.50 14.90 -13.47
C VAL A 45 2.40 14.98 -12.25
N CYS A 46 1.97 14.36 -11.13
CA CYS A 46 2.74 14.35 -9.90
C CYS A 46 2.41 13.14 -9.03
N VAL A 47 3.39 12.73 -8.21
CA VAL A 47 3.16 12.06 -6.93
C VAL A 47 2.82 13.15 -5.93
N GLY A 48 1.65 13.06 -5.30
CA GLY A 48 1.20 14.00 -4.29
C GLY A 48 1.62 13.58 -2.90
N VAL A 49 1.42 12.30 -2.56
CA VAL A 49 1.95 11.64 -1.36
C VAL A 49 2.63 10.36 -1.76
N PHE A 50 3.83 10.16 -1.27
CA PHE A 50 4.53 8.88 -1.23
C PHE A 50 4.34 8.31 0.16
N GLY A 51 3.75 7.13 0.26
CA GLY A 51 3.59 6.39 1.51
C GLY A 51 4.27 5.05 1.43
N SER A 52 5.09 4.74 2.40
CA SER A 52 5.76 3.44 2.46
C SER A 52 6.07 3.05 3.89
N GLY A 53 6.12 1.73 4.12
CA GLY A 53 6.46 1.21 5.44
C GLY A 53 7.07 -0.18 5.35
N TYR A 54 7.70 -0.59 6.44
CA TYR A 54 8.20 -1.96 6.59
C TYR A 54 8.05 -2.42 8.03
N TYR A 55 7.95 -3.73 8.19
CA TYR A 55 7.96 -4.36 9.50
C TYR A 55 9.40 -4.48 10.02
N ASP A 56 9.63 -3.96 11.24
CA ASP A 56 10.85 -4.17 12.00
C ASP A 56 10.61 -5.27 13.04
N GLU A 57 11.14 -6.46 12.76
CA GLU A 57 10.95 -7.64 13.60
C GLU A 57 11.57 -7.48 15.00
N LYS A 58 12.68 -6.73 15.12
CA LYS A 58 13.38 -6.56 16.39
C LYS A 58 12.58 -5.73 17.38
N GLU A 59 11.88 -4.72 16.86
CA GLU A 59 11.08 -3.80 17.67
C GLU A 59 9.60 -4.19 17.70
N ASN A 60 9.18 -5.17 16.89
CA ASN A 60 7.77 -5.53 16.63
C ASN A 60 6.93 -4.30 16.27
N THR A 61 7.41 -3.53 15.30
CA THR A 61 6.78 -2.28 14.87
C THR A 61 6.73 -2.15 13.35
N LEU A 62 5.75 -1.38 12.86
CA LEU A 62 5.76 -0.85 11.51
C LEU A 62 6.45 0.52 11.50
N LYS A 63 7.48 0.66 10.69
CA LYS A 63 8.14 1.94 10.41
C LYS A 63 7.53 2.52 9.15
N ILE A 64 6.82 3.62 9.28
CA ILE A 64 6.14 4.29 8.16
C ILE A 64 6.86 5.59 7.84
N THR A 65 7.08 5.84 6.55
CA THR A 65 7.64 7.08 6.03
C THR A 65 6.72 7.64 4.96
N GLN A 66 6.41 8.91 5.06
CA GLN A 66 5.60 9.62 4.08
C GLN A 66 6.29 10.91 3.64
N TYR A 67 6.16 11.22 2.34
CA TYR A 67 6.54 12.49 1.74
C TYR A 67 5.32 13.10 1.07
N MET A 68 5.01 14.37 1.31
CA MET A 68 3.92 15.08 0.65
C MET A 68 4.42 16.39 0.06
N ILE A 69 4.15 16.61 -1.23
CA ILE A 69 4.51 17.87 -1.91
C ILE A 69 3.64 19.04 -1.41
N GLU A 70 4.26 20.19 -1.29
CA GLU A 70 3.59 21.45 -0.95
C GLU A 70 3.39 22.32 -2.19
N ASN A 71 4.21 22.14 -3.22
CA ASN A 71 4.14 22.89 -4.46
C ASN A 71 4.80 22.12 -5.63
N LYS A 72 4.64 22.64 -6.84
CA LYS A 72 5.16 22.03 -8.08
C LYS A 72 6.69 21.94 -8.17
N PHE A 73 7.44 22.73 -7.40
CA PHE A 73 8.90 22.74 -7.46
C PHE A 73 9.52 21.53 -6.72
N GLU A 74 8.72 20.82 -5.96
CA GLU A 74 9.13 19.64 -5.19
C GLU A 74 8.97 18.31 -5.93
N LEU A 75 8.43 18.34 -7.17
CA LEU A 75 8.15 17.14 -7.95
C LEU A 75 9.35 16.23 -8.16
N LYS A 76 10.48 16.81 -8.52
CA LYS A 76 11.71 16.04 -8.70
C LYS A 76 12.25 15.54 -7.37
N LYS A 77 12.18 16.36 -6.33
CA LYS A 77 12.68 16.05 -5.00
C LYS A 77 11.96 14.86 -4.37
N ILE A 78 10.63 14.79 -4.43
CA ILE A 78 9.87 13.65 -3.88
C ILE A 78 10.25 12.35 -4.58
N LEU A 79 10.52 12.38 -5.89
CA LEU A 79 10.97 11.21 -6.66
C LEU A 79 12.40 10.79 -6.30
N GLU A 80 13.32 11.73 -6.16
CA GLU A 80 14.70 11.45 -5.74
C GLU A 80 14.72 10.84 -4.33
N TRP A 81 13.89 11.34 -3.43
CA TRP A 81 13.80 10.85 -2.06
C TRP A 81 13.13 9.47 -2.00
N SER A 82 12.07 9.23 -2.79
CA SER A 82 11.46 7.90 -2.87
C SER A 82 12.44 6.85 -3.41
N LYS A 83 13.23 7.19 -4.43
CA LYS A 83 14.32 6.32 -4.91
C LYS A 83 15.33 6.02 -3.81
N THR A 84 15.81 7.06 -3.10
CA THR A 84 16.79 6.90 -2.03
C THR A 84 16.24 6.02 -0.91
N TYR A 85 14.99 6.23 -0.52
CA TYR A 85 14.31 5.42 0.47
C TYR A 85 14.25 3.93 0.08
N PHE A 86 13.80 3.63 -1.15
CA PHE A 86 13.78 2.24 -1.62
C PHE A 86 15.16 1.61 -1.63
N LEU A 87 16.17 2.31 -2.16
CA LEU A 87 17.54 1.79 -2.20
C LEU A 87 18.12 1.56 -0.81
N ASP A 88 17.79 2.39 0.17
CA ASP A 88 18.21 2.22 1.56
C ASP A 88 17.55 0.99 2.19
N LEU A 89 16.27 0.77 1.97
CA LEU A 89 15.58 -0.42 2.47
C LEU A 89 16.11 -1.70 1.82
N ILE A 90 16.36 -1.68 0.52
CA ILE A 90 16.93 -2.82 -0.22
C ILE A 90 18.32 -3.16 0.33
N LYS A 91 19.21 -2.15 0.43
CA LYS A 91 20.62 -2.38 0.78
C LYS A 91 20.86 -2.57 2.28
N LYS A 92 20.15 -1.80 3.14
CA LYS A 92 20.41 -1.77 4.60
C LYS A 92 19.49 -2.68 5.39
N LYS A 93 18.27 -2.95 4.86
CA LYS A 93 17.25 -3.77 5.53
C LYS A 93 16.94 -5.07 4.78
N ASN A 94 17.68 -5.37 3.70
CA ASN A 94 17.52 -6.58 2.87
C ASN A 94 16.08 -6.82 2.39
N LYS A 95 15.37 -5.73 2.03
CA LYS A 95 14.01 -5.86 1.51
C LYS A 95 14.05 -6.34 0.05
N LYS A 96 13.19 -7.30 -0.29
CA LYS A 96 13.15 -8.00 -1.59
C LYS A 96 11.78 -7.94 -2.24
N TYR A 97 10.74 -7.68 -1.47
CA TYR A 97 9.36 -7.67 -1.93
C TYR A 97 8.74 -6.28 -1.75
N ILE A 98 7.78 -5.96 -2.60
CA ILE A 98 6.94 -4.78 -2.43
C ILE A 98 5.48 -5.23 -2.45
N ILE A 99 4.75 -4.91 -1.39
CA ILE A 99 3.35 -5.27 -1.22
C ILE A 99 2.49 -4.05 -1.50
N THR A 100 1.57 -4.23 -2.45
CA THR A 100 0.69 -3.18 -2.96
C THR A 100 -0.76 -3.65 -2.97
N PHE A 101 -1.66 -2.73 -3.26
CA PHE A 101 -3.03 -3.03 -3.65
C PHE A 101 -3.36 -2.33 -4.97
N SER A 102 -3.58 -3.10 -6.04
CA SER A 102 -3.74 -2.55 -7.40
C SER A 102 -2.51 -1.73 -7.86
N GLY A 103 -1.32 -2.17 -7.48
CA GLY A 103 -0.05 -1.45 -7.61
C GLY A 103 0.37 -1.13 -9.05
N ASN A 104 -0.22 -1.76 -10.07
CA ASN A 104 0.07 -1.45 -11.47
C ASN A 104 -0.12 0.04 -11.79
N ASN A 105 -1.11 0.71 -11.18
CA ASN A 105 -1.34 2.14 -11.36
C ASN A 105 -0.21 2.97 -10.75
N ASP A 106 0.22 2.64 -9.55
CA ASP A 106 1.27 3.34 -8.82
C ASP A 106 2.62 3.19 -9.52
N PHE A 107 2.96 1.95 -9.95
CA PHE A 107 4.17 1.70 -10.73
C PHE A 107 4.16 2.44 -12.06
N THR A 108 3.03 2.44 -12.77
CA THR A 108 2.88 3.19 -14.03
C THR A 108 3.14 4.68 -13.82
N VAL A 109 2.56 5.26 -12.76
CA VAL A 109 2.70 6.68 -12.45
C VAL A 109 4.12 7.03 -12.05
N ILE A 110 4.68 6.32 -11.06
CA ILE A 110 5.99 6.66 -10.52
C ILE A 110 7.12 6.41 -11.54
N ASN A 111 7.05 5.30 -12.29
CA ASN A 111 8.05 4.98 -13.33
C ASN A 111 7.99 5.98 -14.50
N TYR A 112 6.78 6.40 -14.91
CA TYR A 112 6.63 7.46 -15.89
C TYR A 112 7.31 8.76 -15.42
N LEU A 113 7.11 9.13 -14.15
CA LEU A 113 7.69 10.34 -13.57
C LEU A 113 9.20 10.22 -13.37
N TYR A 114 9.72 9.07 -12.96
CA TYR A 114 11.17 8.82 -12.92
C TYR A 114 11.81 9.06 -14.29
N ASN A 115 11.24 8.47 -15.34
CA ASN A 115 11.73 8.69 -16.71
C ASN A 115 11.65 10.15 -17.13
N LYS A 116 10.52 10.83 -16.87
CA LYS A 116 10.30 12.25 -17.20
C LYS A 116 11.35 13.17 -16.56
N TYR A 117 11.79 12.85 -15.34
CA TYR A 117 12.78 13.64 -14.58
C TYR A 117 14.22 13.11 -14.70
N ASN A 118 14.47 12.18 -15.63
CA ASN A 118 15.77 11.54 -15.86
C ASN A 118 16.35 10.87 -14.60
N ILE A 119 15.47 10.25 -13.78
CA ILE A 119 15.86 9.46 -12.63
C ILE A 119 15.94 8.00 -13.09
N ASN A 120 17.16 7.50 -13.23
CA ASN A 120 17.39 6.10 -13.61
C ASN A 120 17.09 5.17 -12.42
N PHE A 121 15.83 4.74 -12.30
CA PHE A 121 15.34 3.82 -11.31
C PHE A 121 14.00 3.23 -11.76
N LYS A 122 13.83 1.93 -11.59
CA LYS A 122 12.58 1.22 -11.78
C LYS A 122 12.42 0.25 -10.61
N ILE A 123 11.32 0.34 -9.87
CA ILE A 123 11.10 -0.40 -8.61
C ILE A 123 11.16 -1.91 -8.87
N GLU A 124 10.52 -2.36 -9.96
CA GLU A 124 10.37 -3.78 -10.32
C GLU A 124 11.69 -4.45 -10.74
N ASP A 125 12.75 -3.67 -11.00
CA ASP A 125 14.09 -4.21 -11.25
C ASP A 125 14.79 -4.70 -9.96
N TYR A 126 14.28 -4.27 -8.78
CA TYR A 126 14.87 -4.53 -7.47
C TYR A 126 13.97 -5.31 -6.53
N LEU A 127 12.66 -5.14 -6.65
CA LEU A 127 11.67 -5.67 -5.72
C LEU A 127 10.63 -6.50 -6.47
N LYS A 128 10.30 -7.68 -5.92
CA LYS A 128 9.24 -8.53 -6.44
C LYS A 128 7.89 -8.01 -5.95
N ASP A 129 6.99 -7.68 -6.88
CA ASP A 129 5.64 -7.21 -6.55
C ASP A 129 4.74 -8.34 -6.04
N VAL A 130 4.01 -8.05 -4.96
CA VAL A 130 2.91 -8.85 -4.42
C VAL A 130 1.68 -7.94 -4.33
N ASP A 131 0.80 -8.02 -5.31
CA ASP A 131 -0.42 -7.23 -5.38
C ASP A 131 -1.57 -7.96 -4.69
N LEU A 132 -2.00 -7.47 -3.52
CA LEU A 132 -3.05 -8.09 -2.71
C LEU A 132 -4.41 -8.16 -3.41
N GLN A 133 -4.71 -7.25 -4.34
CA GLN A 133 -5.91 -7.35 -5.15
C GLN A 133 -5.86 -8.58 -6.08
N LYS A 134 -4.72 -8.79 -6.74
CA LYS A 134 -4.53 -9.96 -7.61
C LYS A 134 -4.56 -11.27 -6.82
N GLU A 135 -3.97 -11.30 -5.63
CA GLU A 135 -4.03 -12.48 -4.75
C GLU A 135 -5.48 -12.76 -4.30
N TYR A 136 -6.25 -11.72 -4.00
CA TYR A 136 -7.68 -11.86 -3.70
C TYR A 136 -8.47 -12.39 -4.91
N GLU A 137 -8.23 -11.85 -6.10
CA GLU A 137 -8.88 -12.29 -7.34
C GLU A 137 -8.57 -13.76 -7.65
N LYS A 138 -7.33 -14.21 -7.43
CA LYS A 138 -6.97 -15.63 -7.55
C LYS A 138 -7.71 -16.53 -6.56
N ALA A 139 -7.84 -16.10 -5.30
CA ALA A 139 -8.46 -16.90 -4.25
C ALA A 139 -9.99 -16.96 -4.36
N MET A 140 -10.61 -15.86 -4.78
CA MET A 140 -12.06 -15.68 -4.70
C MET A 140 -12.77 -15.63 -6.06
N ASN A 141 -12.03 -15.61 -7.18
CA ASN A 141 -12.54 -15.44 -8.55
C ASN A 141 -13.41 -14.18 -8.73
N THR A 142 -13.15 -13.13 -7.96
CA THR A 142 -13.86 -11.84 -8.04
C THR A 142 -12.96 -10.72 -7.59
N SER A 143 -13.16 -9.53 -8.14
CA SER A 143 -12.41 -8.34 -7.75
C SER A 143 -13.02 -7.66 -6.52
N ILE A 144 -12.19 -6.94 -5.77
CA ILE A 144 -12.59 -6.18 -4.60
C ILE A 144 -11.77 -4.88 -4.54
N GLY A 145 -12.34 -3.80 -3.99
CA GLY A 145 -11.58 -2.59 -3.67
C GLY A 145 -11.01 -2.65 -2.26
N LEU A 146 -9.91 -1.92 -2.00
CA LEU A 146 -9.19 -1.94 -0.71
C LEU A 146 -10.13 -1.70 0.48
N LYS A 147 -11.03 -0.72 0.40
CA LYS A 147 -11.98 -0.42 1.50
C LYS A 147 -12.89 -1.59 1.85
N ASN A 148 -13.38 -2.30 0.84
CA ASN A 148 -14.21 -3.47 1.05
C ASN A 148 -13.39 -4.66 1.59
N LEU A 149 -12.13 -4.76 1.16
CA LEU A 149 -11.21 -5.76 1.70
C LEU A 149 -10.89 -5.47 3.17
N GLU A 150 -10.63 -4.22 3.54
CA GLU A 150 -10.46 -3.79 4.94
C GLU A 150 -11.66 -4.16 5.81
N CYS A 151 -12.88 -3.92 5.32
CA CYS A 151 -14.09 -4.32 6.03
C CYS A 151 -14.14 -5.84 6.27
N LYS A 152 -13.73 -6.66 5.30
CA LYS A 152 -13.63 -8.11 5.47
C LYS A 152 -12.63 -8.54 6.54
N PHE A 153 -11.58 -7.74 6.75
CA PHE A 153 -10.52 -7.98 7.73
C PHE A 153 -10.77 -7.28 9.07
N ASP A 154 -11.96 -6.73 9.30
CA ASP A 154 -12.32 -5.97 10.51
C ASP A 154 -11.38 -4.79 10.78
N ILE A 155 -10.74 -4.26 9.74
CA ILE A 155 -9.87 -3.09 9.84
C ILE A 155 -10.73 -1.83 9.87
N LYS A 156 -10.69 -1.11 10.99
CA LYS A 156 -11.40 0.16 11.19
C LYS A 156 -10.47 1.32 10.90
N ARG A 157 -10.92 2.25 10.07
CA ARG A 157 -10.22 3.50 9.80
C ARG A 157 -10.54 4.55 10.85
N GLU A 158 -9.55 5.35 11.20
CA GLU A 158 -9.71 6.48 12.13
C GLU A 158 -10.29 7.72 11.44
N SER A 159 -10.19 7.80 10.11
CA SER A 159 -10.66 8.94 9.32
C SER A 159 -11.73 8.55 8.31
N GLU A 160 -12.55 9.54 7.93
CA GLU A 160 -13.44 9.42 6.77
C GLU A 160 -12.65 9.13 5.50
N VAL A 161 -13.25 8.33 4.62
CA VAL A 161 -12.65 7.97 3.34
C VAL A 161 -12.59 9.21 2.44
N ILE A 162 -11.37 9.60 2.07
CA ILE A 162 -11.16 10.60 1.03
C ILE A 162 -11.29 9.92 -0.33
N SER A 163 -12.11 10.44 -1.23
CA SER A 163 -12.16 9.89 -2.58
C SER A 163 -10.91 10.26 -3.38
N GLY A 164 -10.40 9.34 -4.20
CA GLY A 164 -9.26 9.61 -5.09
C GLY A 164 -9.49 10.83 -5.99
N SER A 165 -10.74 11.10 -6.41
CA SER A 165 -11.08 12.31 -7.18
C SER A 165 -10.87 13.61 -6.38
N ASN A 166 -11.12 13.60 -5.06
CA ASN A 166 -10.86 14.77 -4.21
C ASN A 166 -9.37 14.97 -3.96
N LEU A 167 -8.60 13.91 -3.83
CA LEU A 167 -7.14 13.96 -3.77
C LEU A 167 -6.56 14.51 -5.08
N ALA A 168 -6.96 13.96 -6.22
CA ALA A 168 -6.54 14.46 -7.52
C ALA A 168 -6.86 15.95 -7.73
N LYS A 169 -8.05 16.42 -7.32
CA LYS A 169 -8.40 17.86 -7.35
C LYS A 169 -7.49 18.69 -6.44
N THR A 170 -7.14 18.16 -5.26
CA THR A 170 -6.25 18.86 -4.33
C THR A 170 -4.86 18.99 -4.93
N PHE A 171 -4.28 17.92 -5.45
CA PHE A 171 -2.96 17.97 -6.10
C PHE A 171 -2.97 18.78 -7.39
N SER A 172 -4.06 18.75 -8.17
CA SER A 172 -4.21 19.66 -9.31
C SER A 172 -4.12 21.15 -8.91
N LYS A 173 -4.68 21.53 -7.75
CA LYS A 173 -4.59 22.91 -7.23
C LYS A 173 -3.16 23.24 -6.76
N ILE A 174 -2.51 22.32 -6.03
CA ILE A 174 -1.09 22.47 -5.61
C ILE A 174 -0.19 22.69 -6.83
N MET A 175 -0.46 21.99 -7.94
CA MET A 175 0.32 22.11 -9.17
C MET A 175 0.13 23.45 -9.90
N LYS A 176 -1.05 24.07 -9.77
CA LYS A 176 -1.40 25.31 -10.47
C LYS A 176 -1.09 26.57 -9.66
N ASP A 177 -1.15 26.48 -8.36
CA ASP A 177 -1.08 27.60 -7.42
C ASP A 177 -0.10 27.26 -6.29
N THR A 178 1.06 27.92 -6.31
CA THR A 178 2.15 27.69 -5.35
C THR A 178 1.78 28.06 -3.92
N GLU A 179 0.81 28.96 -3.75
CA GLU A 179 0.35 29.40 -2.43
C GLU A 179 -0.86 28.59 -1.92
N TYR A 180 -1.40 27.70 -2.75
CA TYR A 180 -2.58 26.92 -2.35
C TYR A 180 -2.34 26.10 -1.09
N PHE A 181 -1.16 25.49 -0.98
CA PHE A 181 -0.78 24.66 0.18
C PHE A 181 -0.74 25.48 1.48
N ASN A 182 -0.20 26.70 1.43
CA ASN A 182 -0.14 27.60 2.59
C ASN A 182 -1.54 28.00 3.08
N ARG A 183 -2.50 28.10 2.15
CA ARG A 183 -3.90 28.42 2.47
C ARG A 183 -4.76 27.21 2.81
N MET A 184 -4.21 25.99 2.66
CA MET A 184 -4.92 24.75 2.99
C MET A 184 -5.00 24.60 4.52
N PRO A 185 -6.20 24.32 5.08
CA PRO A 185 -6.32 24.01 6.50
C PRO A 185 -5.40 22.86 6.92
N GLU A 186 -4.77 22.99 8.09
CA GLU A 186 -3.87 21.97 8.62
C GLU A 186 -4.57 20.61 8.77
N GLU A 187 -5.79 20.61 9.28
CA GLU A 187 -6.64 19.41 9.38
C GLU A 187 -6.78 18.65 8.04
N LYS A 188 -6.85 19.39 6.93
CA LYS A 188 -6.94 18.74 5.60
C LYS A 188 -5.62 18.12 5.20
N LYS A 189 -4.48 18.72 5.53
CA LYS A 189 -3.15 18.16 5.27
C LYS A 189 -2.95 16.88 6.07
N GLU A 190 -3.31 16.92 7.35
CA GLU A 190 -3.24 15.77 8.24
C GLU A 190 -4.17 14.63 7.79
N LYS A 191 -5.39 14.93 7.39
CA LYS A 191 -6.32 13.93 6.84
C LYS A 191 -5.76 13.24 5.60
N ILE A 192 -5.09 13.95 4.69
CA ILE A 192 -4.48 13.37 3.50
C ILE A 192 -3.35 12.41 3.89
N LEU A 193 -2.47 12.83 4.80
CA LEU A 193 -1.38 11.98 5.29
C LEU A 193 -1.91 10.77 6.07
N LEU A 194 -2.90 10.97 6.94
CA LEU A 194 -3.54 9.89 7.69
C LEU A 194 -4.18 8.86 6.74
N TYR A 195 -4.85 9.33 5.69
CA TYR A 195 -5.48 8.45 4.71
C TYR A 195 -4.46 7.53 4.03
N ASN A 196 -3.38 8.08 3.44
CA ASN A 196 -2.31 7.29 2.82
C ASN A 196 -1.58 6.39 3.84
N MET A 197 -1.33 6.87 5.06
CA MET A 197 -0.73 6.05 6.12
C MET A 197 -1.59 4.83 6.44
N GLN A 198 -2.91 5.01 6.54
CA GLN A 198 -3.85 3.91 6.80
C GLN A 198 -3.88 2.91 5.64
N ASP A 199 -3.78 3.37 4.37
CA ASP A 199 -3.66 2.46 3.23
C ASP A 199 -2.41 1.58 3.38
N VAL A 200 -1.23 2.15 3.68
CA VAL A 200 0.02 1.40 3.89
C VAL A 200 -0.08 0.42 5.07
N VAL A 201 -0.66 0.85 6.20
CA VAL A 201 -0.83 0.00 7.40
C VAL A 201 -1.80 -1.14 7.14
N SER A 202 -2.88 -0.87 6.41
CA SER A 202 -3.86 -1.88 6.03
C SER A 202 -3.25 -3.00 5.19
N LEU A 203 -2.33 -2.69 4.28
CA LEU A 203 -1.63 -3.71 3.49
C LEU A 203 -0.91 -4.73 4.39
N PHE A 204 -0.24 -4.26 5.46
CA PHE A 204 0.40 -5.16 6.42
C PHE A 204 -0.61 -6.05 7.13
N TYR A 205 -1.66 -5.47 7.73
CA TYR A 205 -2.63 -6.25 8.49
C TYR A 205 -3.44 -7.20 7.62
N ILE A 206 -3.74 -6.84 6.38
CA ILE A 206 -4.35 -7.74 5.39
C ILE A 206 -3.42 -8.91 5.10
N TYR A 207 -2.13 -8.63 4.85
CA TYR A 207 -1.14 -9.67 4.55
C TYR A 207 -0.99 -10.69 5.68
N VAL A 208 -0.74 -10.22 6.92
CA VAL A 208 -0.46 -11.11 8.06
C VAL A 208 -1.69 -11.84 8.62
N ASN A 209 -2.90 -11.45 8.22
CA ASN A 209 -4.13 -12.11 8.62
C ASN A 209 -4.88 -12.78 7.46
N TRP A 210 -4.25 -12.91 6.29
CA TRP A 210 -4.89 -13.36 5.06
C TRP A 210 -5.69 -14.65 5.22
N ASN A 211 -5.06 -15.72 5.68
CA ASN A 211 -5.67 -17.04 5.79
C ASN A 211 -6.77 -17.14 6.87
N LYS A 212 -6.83 -16.16 7.77
CA LYS A 212 -7.92 -16.06 8.75
C LYS A 212 -9.24 -15.60 8.11
N TYR A 213 -9.17 -14.74 7.09
CA TYR A 213 -10.35 -14.10 6.50
C TYR A 213 -10.65 -14.55 5.08
N ILE A 214 -9.64 -15.02 4.35
CA ILE A 214 -9.79 -15.47 2.97
C ILE A 214 -9.73 -16.98 2.91
N ILE A 215 -10.90 -17.60 2.73
CA ILE A 215 -11.05 -19.03 2.51
C ILE A 215 -11.34 -19.23 1.01
N PRO A 216 -10.42 -19.84 0.25
CA PRO A 216 -10.59 -20.07 -1.19
C PRO A 216 -11.88 -20.84 -1.48
N ASN A 217 -12.58 -20.52 -2.56
CA ASN A 217 -13.82 -21.15 -2.96
C ASN A 217 -13.70 -22.67 -3.17
N GLU A 218 -12.53 -23.15 -3.61
CA GLU A 218 -12.26 -24.60 -3.78
C GLU A 218 -12.27 -25.36 -2.44
N LYS A 219 -11.83 -24.76 -1.35
CA LYS A 219 -11.90 -25.37 -0.01
C LYS A 219 -13.34 -25.44 0.49
N LYS A 220 -14.15 -24.41 0.27
CA LYS A 220 -15.57 -24.42 0.64
C LYS A 220 -16.34 -25.56 -0.04
N LEU A 221 -16.13 -25.77 -1.34
CA LEU A 221 -16.76 -26.84 -2.11
C LEU A 221 -16.33 -28.24 -1.64
N ASN A 222 -15.10 -28.39 -1.15
CA ASN A 222 -14.61 -29.67 -0.63
C ASN A 222 -15.11 -29.97 0.79
N ASP A 223 -15.28 -28.94 1.62
CA ASP A 223 -15.81 -29.08 2.98
C ASP A 223 -17.33 -29.37 2.93
N GLU A 224 -18.10 -28.67 2.09
CA GLU A 224 -19.52 -28.95 1.85
C GLU A 224 -19.76 -30.36 1.29
N LYS A 225 -18.87 -30.87 0.44
CA LYS A 225 -18.94 -32.25 -0.06
C LYS A 225 -18.59 -33.29 1.01
N LYS A 226 -17.70 -32.99 1.95
CA LYS A 226 -17.38 -33.89 3.07
C LYS A 226 -18.52 -33.96 4.08
N ASP A 227 -19.15 -32.81 4.37
CA ASP A 227 -20.30 -32.77 5.29
C ASP A 227 -21.51 -33.52 4.69
N SER A 228 -21.78 -33.34 3.39
CA SER A 228 -22.86 -34.08 2.71
C SER A 228 -22.61 -35.59 2.58
N LEU A 229 -21.36 -36.03 2.59
CA LEU A 229 -21.00 -37.45 2.59
C LEU A 229 -21.14 -38.09 4.00
N ASN A 230 -20.91 -37.32 5.06
CA ASN A 230 -21.05 -37.77 6.45
C ASN A 230 -22.50 -37.82 6.89
N GLU A 231 -23.42 -36.98 6.35
CA GLU A 231 -24.84 -37.02 6.64
C GLU A 231 -25.58 -38.23 5.96
N ASN A 232 -25.01 -38.80 4.91
CA ASN A 232 -25.56 -39.96 4.21
C ASN A 232 -25.06 -41.31 4.75
N CYS A 233 -24.26 -41.32 5.82
CA CYS A 233 -23.73 -42.53 6.47
C CYS A 233 -24.29 -42.79 7.87
N ASN A 234 -25.41 -42.13 8.27
CA ASN A 234 -26.11 -42.39 9.52
C ASN A 234 -27.54 -42.90 9.27
#